data_a92b4b20c60d3d3f9c61b757357f0123
#
_entry.id   a92b4b20c60d3d3f9c61b757357f0123
#
_cell.length_a   1.000
_cell.length_b   1.000
_cell.length_c   1.000
_cell.angle_alpha   90.00
_cell.angle_beta   90.00
_cell.angle_gamma   90.00
#
_symmetry.space_group_name_H-M   'P 1'
#
loop_
_entity.id
_entity.type
_entity.pdbx_description
1 polymer ?
#
loop_
_entity_poly.entity_id
_entity_poly.type
_entity_poly.pdbx_seq_one_letter_code
_entity_poly.pdbx_strand_id
1 'polypeptide(L)' 'SCNSIMGDLSNDGTVNILDVIQLVNIIMGSEPSEYQETVGDMNNDGDYNVLDVVIIVNLILGT' A
#
# COMPACT_ATOMS: atom_id res chain seq x y z
N SER A 1 12.57 -12.37 4.84
CA SER A 1 11.80 -11.95 5.99
C SER A 1 10.32 -12.22 5.79
N CYS A 2 9.68 -12.68 6.81
CA CYS A 2 8.25 -12.92 6.78
C CYS A 2 7.44 -11.75 7.33
N ASN A 3 8.06 -10.59 7.47
CA ASN A 3 7.41 -9.42 8.04
C ASN A 3 6.79 -8.56 6.95
N SER A 4 5.69 -9.04 6.38
CA SER A 4 4.92 -8.22 5.44
C SER A 4 3.91 -7.42 6.25
N ILE A 5 4.04 -6.11 6.20
CA ILE A 5 3.10 -5.20 6.87
C ILE A 5 2.15 -4.67 5.80
N MET A 6 0.86 -4.91 5.96
CA MET A 6 -0.12 -4.43 5.00
C MET A 6 -0.07 -2.91 4.92
N GLY A 7 0.11 -2.41 3.70
CA GLY A 7 0.23 -0.98 3.46
C GLY A 7 1.67 -0.48 3.44
N ASP A 8 2.65 -1.32 3.76
CA ASP A 8 4.06 -0.92 3.78
C ASP A 8 4.70 -1.18 2.41
N LEU A 9 4.34 -0.38 1.41
CA LEU A 9 4.82 -0.57 0.05
C LEU A 9 6.29 -0.18 -0.12
N SER A 10 6.81 0.70 0.73
CA SER A 10 8.22 1.08 0.67
C SER A 10 9.13 0.05 1.32
N ASN A 11 8.56 -0.88 2.08
CA ASN A 11 9.28 -1.95 2.76
C ASN A 11 10.34 -1.39 3.72
N ASP A 12 9.96 -0.35 4.45
CA ASP A 12 10.86 0.27 5.44
C ASP A 12 10.49 -0.09 6.88
N GLY A 13 9.48 -0.92 7.05
CA GLY A 13 9.02 -1.36 8.36
C GLY A 13 7.97 -0.46 8.99
N THR A 14 7.53 0.58 8.28
CA THR A 14 6.56 1.54 8.80
C THR A 14 5.60 1.94 7.69
N VAL A 15 4.32 2.00 8.01
CA VAL A 15 3.30 2.52 7.08
C VAL A 15 3.21 4.03 7.28
N ASN A 16 3.53 4.80 6.23
CA ASN A 16 3.53 6.26 6.28
C ASN A 16 3.22 6.85 4.91
N ILE A 17 3.40 8.16 4.77
CA ILE A 17 3.04 8.86 3.53
C ILE A 17 3.82 8.34 2.32
N LEU A 18 5.05 7.83 2.52
CA LEU A 18 5.82 7.27 1.42
C LEU A 18 5.10 6.08 0.79
N ASP A 19 4.42 5.29 1.60
CA ASP A 19 3.66 4.16 1.11
C ASP A 19 2.46 4.61 0.30
N VAL A 20 1.80 5.69 0.71
CA VAL A 20 0.70 6.27 -0.04
C VAL A 20 1.18 6.71 -1.43
N ILE A 21 2.34 7.36 -1.49
CA ILE A 21 2.91 7.79 -2.76
C ILE A 21 3.18 6.59 -3.66
N GLN A 22 3.74 5.52 -3.11
CA GLN A 22 3.98 4.29 -3.87
C GLN A 22 2.68 3.73 -4.44
N LEU A 23 1.64 3.67 -3.63
CA LEU A 23 0.37 3.14 -4.08
C LEU A 23 -0.26 4.02 -5.16
N VAL A 24 -0.20 5.33 -5.00
CA VAL A 24 -0.73 6.25 -6.01
C VAL A 24 -0.02 6.04 -7.34
N ASN A 25 1.30 5.85 -7.31
CA ASN A 25 2.06 5.58 -8.55
C ASN A 25 1.58 4.29 -9.22
N ILE A 26 1.30 3.26 -8.45
CA ILE A 26 0.77 2.01 -9.00
C ILE A 26 -0.59 2.24 -9.66
N ILE A 27 -1.46 3.01 -9.00
CA ILE A 27 -2.78 3.34 -9.54
C ILE A 27 -2.65 4.09 -10.86
N MET A 28 -1.63 4.94 -10.96
CA MET A 28 -1.38 5.73 -12.17
C MET A 28 -0.70 4.95 -13.30
N GLY A 29 -0.36 3.71 -13.07
CA GLY A 29 0.16 2.84 -14.11
C GLY A 29 1.54 2.24 -13.86
N SER A 30 2.17 2.52 -12.73
CA SER A 30 3.45 1.89 -12.40
C SER A 30 3.24 0.41 -12.08
N GLU A 31 4.20 -0.43 -12.47
CA GLU A 31 4.12 -1.84 -12.17
C GLU A 31 4.56 -2.09 -10.73
N PRO A 32 3.71 -2.69 -9.88
CA PRO A 32 4.11 -3.03 -8.52
C PRO A 32 5.05 -4.23 -8.53
N SER A 33 5.96 -4.26 -7.55
CA SER A 33 6.74 -5.46 -7.30
C SER A 33 5.84 -6.52 -6.66
N GLU A 34 6.33 -7.76 -6.62
CA GLU A 34 5.58 -8.85 -6.01
C GLU A 34 5.22 -8.52 -4.55
N TYR A 35 6.17 -7.94 -3.82
CA TYR A 35 5.92 -7.51 -2.46
C TYR A 35 4.84 -6.42 -2.41
N GLN A 36 4.92 -5.44 -3.31
CA GLN A 36 3.94 -4.35 -3.35
C GLN A 36 2.55 -4.85 -3.69
N GLU A 37 2.44 -5.86 -4.55
CA GLU A 37 1.16 -6.47 -4.86
C GLU A 37 0.53 -7.08 -3.61
N THR A 38 1.35 -7.68 -2.76
CA THR A 38 0.87 -8.32 -1.54
C THR A 38 0.34 -7.29 -0.54
N VAL A 39 1.08 -6.20 -0.34
CA VAL A 39 0.75 -5.24 0.74
C VAL A 39 -0.06 -4.04 0.25
N GLY A 40 -0.17 -3.86 -1.05
CA GLY A 40 -0.85 -2.68 -1.61
C GLY A 40 -2.36 -2.85 -1.77
N ASP A 41 -2.83 -4.08 -1.85
CA ASP A 41 -4.26 -4.36 -2.02
C ASP A 41 -4.92 -4.45 -0.65
N MET A 42 -5.24 -3.31 -0.09
CA MET A 42 -5.67 -3.22 1.31
C MET A 42 -7.04 -3.84 1.56
N ASN A 43 -7.92 -3.80 0.57
CA ASN A 43 -9.26 -4.38 0.72
C ASN A 43 -9.36 -5.77 0.09
N ASN A 44 -8.25 -6.24 -0.49
CA ASN A 44 -8.14 -7.58 -1.06
C ASN A 44 -9.19 -7.86 -2.14
N ASP A 45 -9.43 -6.87 -2.99
CA ASP A 45 -10.41 -7.00 -4.08
C ASP A 45 -9.75 -7.28 -5.43
N GLY A 46 -8.43 -7.36 -5.46
CA GLY A 46 -7.68 -7.63 -6.68
C GLY A 46 -7.35 -6.41 -7.51
N ASP A 47 -7.76 -5.23 -7.08
CA ASP A 47 -7.53 -3.97 -7.78
C ASP A 47 -6.87 -2.95 -6.87
N TYR A 48 -6.04 -2.09 -7.48
CA TYR A 48 -5.42 -0.97 -6.78
C TYR A 48 -6.17 0.30 -7.16
N ASN A 49 -6.82 0.93 -6.20
CA ASN A 49 -7.64 2.11 -6.46
C ASN A 49 -7.67 3.03 -5.24
N VAL A 50 -8.48 4.09 -5.34
CA VAL A 50 -8.56 5.10 -4.28
C VAL A 50 -9.01 4.50 -2.95
N LEU A 51 -9.80 3.43 -2.97
CA LEU A 51 -10.23 2.78 -1.73
C LEU A 51 -9.02 2.26 -0.93
N ASP A 52 -8.02 1.72 -1.62
CA ASP A 52 -6.80 1.26 -0.96
C ASP A 52 -6.03 2.43 -0.35
N VAL A 53 -5.97 3.56 -1.06
CA VAL A 53 -5.34 4.77 -0.54
C VAL A 53 -6.03 5.22 0.74
N VAL A 54 -7.35 5.24 0.74
CA VAL A 54 -8.12 5.65 1.92
C VAL A 54 -7.82 4.76 3.12
N ILE A 55 -7.73 3.45 2.89
CA ILE A 55 -7.45 2.51 3.97
C ILE A 55 -6.05 2.77 4.54
N ILE A 56 -5.05 2.98 3.70
CA ILE A 56 -3.70 3.26 4.17
C ILE A 56 -3.65 4.58 4.94
N VAL A 57 -4.32 5.61 4.44
CA VAL A 57 -4.37 6.90 5.14
C VAL A 57 -4.99 6.74 6.52
N ASN A 58 -6.06 5.96 6.65
CA ASN A 58 -6.67 5.71 7.94
C ASN A 58 -5.71 4.99 8.89
N LEU A 59 -4.92 4.05 8.38
CA LEU A 59 -3.91 3.39 9.20
C LEU A 59 -2.87 4.39 9.71
N ILE A 60 -2.42 5.30 8.85
CA ILE A 60 -1.44 6.31 9.23
C ILE A 60 -1.99 7.24 10.29
N LEU A 61 -3.25 7.64 10.15
CA LEU A 61 -3.91 8.54 11.10
C LEU A 61 -4.34 7.83 12.39
N GLY A 62 -4.32 6.51 12.39
CA GLY A 62 -4.70 5.73 13.57
C GLY A 62 -6.19 5.59 13.79
N THR A 63 -6.97 5.72 12.75
CA THR A 63 -8.44 5.62 12.86
C THR A 63 -8.99 4.32 12.32
#